data_641a430a1ca1f27997b77c81e58360ff
#
_entry.id   641a430a1ca1f27997b77c81e58360ff
#
_cell.length_a   1.000
_cell.length_b   1.000
_cell.length_c   1.000
_cell.angle_alpha   90.00
_cell.angle_beta   90.00
_cell.angle_gamma   90.00
#
_symmetry.space_group_name_H-M   'P 1'
#
loop_
_entity.id
_entity.type
_entity.pdbx_description
1 polymer ?
#
loop_
_entity_poly.entity_id
_entity_poly.type
_entity_poly.pdbx_seq_one_letter_code
_entity_poly.pdbx_strand_id
1 'polypeptide(L)'
;MENFNRLNDLYFKKLLGDKKRKNLTLSFLNGILNKDDENCFTDITFLDKDNEPLTLDGKLSKLDIRADLNDGTQVDIEVQVCPFKLMAERSLYYWSKMYSEQLEKGAEYKKLKKAIAINLLAFDYLEDEQDWHNIYNLLNVKSYNKLTDHIEIHFLELPKFTLKDMRKIRVSEAWIAYFSGKYSKEELEEIAMTTPAIKEAVEFEDTFLQNKIERRAYEQREKAIRDYYSYMSAFKEEGLEQGLQEGITLGMKKANINTAINLLKLGVDVDTIVKGTGLSIQDIEALKIKIK
;
A
#
# COMPACT_ATOMS: atom_id res chain seq x y z
N MET A 1 7.15 -6.30 25.76
CA MET A 1 6.67 -7.24 24.72
C MET A 1 7.02 -6.64 23.37
N GLU A 2 7.56 -7.44 22.42
CA GLU A 2 7.73 -7.00 21.03
C GLU A 2 6.41 -6.44 20.53
N ASN A 3 6.46 -5.33 19.77
CA ASN A 3 5.28 -4.67 19.23
C ASN A 3 4.47 -5.66 18.39
N PHE A 4 3.29 -6.04 18.88
CA PHE A 4 2.38 -6.90 18.14
C PHE A 4 1.84 -6.13 16.93
N ASN A 5 2.08 -6.68 15.74
CA ASN A 5 1.68 -6.06 14.48
C ASN A 5 0.21 -6.42 14.18
N ARG A 6 -0.71 -5.53 14.47
CA ARG A 6 -2.16 -5.70 14.22
C ARG A 6 -2.52 -5.64 12.73
N LEU A 7 -1.57 -5.21 11.89
CA LEU A 7 -1.70 -5.24 10.43
C LEU A 7 -1.15 -6.53 9.81
N ASN A 8 -0.71 -7.50 10.64
CA ASN A 8 -0.43 -8.84 10.14
C ASN A 8 -1.68 -9.43 9.49
N ASP A 9 -1.53 -9.92 8.26
CA ASP A 9 -2.64 -10.39 7.43
C ASP A 9 -3.49 -11.48 8.08
N LEU A 10 -2.84 -12.44 8.70
CA LEU A 10 -3.54 -13.52 9.39
C LEU A 10 -4.39 -12.99 10.53
N TYR A 11 -3.80 -12.10 11.36
CA TYR A 11 -4.50 -11.51 12.48
C TYR A 11 -5.63 -10.60 12.02
N PHE A 12 -5.36 -9.70 11.08
CA PHE A 12 -6.33 -8.75 10.54
C PHE A 12 -7.56 -9.46 9.94
N LYS A 13 -7.31 -10.48 9.10
CA LYS A 13 -8.38 -11.29 8.50
C LYS A 13 -9.18 -12.05 9.56
N LYS A 14 -8.52 -12.54 10.60
CA LYS A 14 -9.22 -13.20 11.71
C LYS A 14 -10.03 -12.22 12.54
N LEU A 15 -9.53 -11.01 12.79
CA LEU A 15 -10.25 -9.98 13.55
C LEU A 15 -11.47 -9.46 12.79
N LEU A 16 -11.28 -8.97 11.57
CA LEU A 16 -12.32 -8.28 10.81
C LEU A 16 -12.98 -9.14 9.71
N GLY A 17 -12.41 -10.28 9.30
CA GLY A 17 -12.97 -11.13 8.24
C GLY A 17 -13.75 -12.35 8.74
N ASP A 18 -13.93 -12.54 10.04
CA ASP A 18 -14.59 -13.70 10.61
C ASP A 18 -16.10 -13.46 10.78
N LYS A 19 -16.91 -14.39 10.25
CA LYS A 19 -18.39 -14.38 10.36
C LYS A 19 -18.89 -14.31 11.81
N LYS A 20 -18.08 -14.75 12.79
CA LYS A 20 -18.42 -14.67 14.22
C LYS A 20 -18.24 -13.27 14.82
N ARG A 21 -17.50 -12.39 14.15
CA ARG A 21 -17.17 -11.03 14.59
C ARG A 21 -17.60 -9.96 13.59
N LYS A 22 -18.71 -10.19 12.90
CA LYS A 22 -19.31 -9.23 11.96
C LYS A 22 -19.50 -7.84 12.57
N ASN A 23 -19.83 -7.78 13.85
CA ASN A 23 -20.01 -6.54 14.61
C ASN A 23 -18.73 -5.67 14.61
N LEU A 24 -17.54 -6.27 14.70
CA LEU A 24 -16.29 -5.54 14.65
C LEU A 24 -16.06 -4.90 13.28
N THR A 25 -16.30 -5.67 12.21
CA THR A 25 -16.17 -5.16 10.84
C THR A 25 -17.22 -4.08 10.56
N LEU A 26 -18.44 -4.25 11.01
CA LEU A 26 -19.48 -3.22 10.90
C LEU A 26 -19.11 -1.95 11.68
N SER A 27 -18.58 -2.09 12.90
CA SER A 27 -18.10 -0.94 13.68
C SER A 27 -16.96 -0.21 12.94
N PHE A 28 -15.98 -0.95 12.40
CA PHE A 28 -14.90 -0.38 11.61
C PHE A 28 -15.44 0.38 10.39
N LEU A 29 -16.28 -0.27 9.58
CA LEU A 29 -16.84 0.31 8.36
C LEU A 29 -17.71 1.54 8.65
N ASN A 30 -18.63 1.44 9.60
CA ASN A 30 -19.49 2.57 9.98
C ASN A 30 -18.66 3.76 10.50
N GLY A 31 -17.61 3.49 11.27
CA GLY A 31 -16.67 4.52 11.72
C GLY A 31 -15.91 5.18 10.56
N ILE A 32 -15.26 4.39 9.71
CA ILE A 32 -14.46 4.91 8.58
C ILE A 32 -15.33 5.64 7.56
N LEU A 33 -16.51 5.12 7.26
CA LEU A 33 -17.43 5.70 6.29
C LEU A 33 -18.32 6.81 6.90
N ASN A 34 -18.07 7.17 8.15
CA ASN A 34 -18.76 8.23 8.90
C ASN A 34 -20.29 8.10 8.81
N LYS A 35 -20.79 6.86 9.07
CA LYS A 35 -22.21 6.57 9.10
C LYS A 35 -22.80 6.97 10.45
N ASP A 36 -23.96 7.64 10.41
CA ASP A 36 -24.78 7.93 11.59
C ASP A 36 -25.72 6.76 11.92
N ASP A 37 -26.42 6.86 13.06
CA ASP A 37 -27.31 5.80 13.53
C ASP A 37 -28.43 5.43 12.55
N GLU A 38 -28.89 6.38 11.73
CA GLU A 38 -29.96 6.16 10.76
C GLU A 38 -29.46 5.46 9.48
N ASN A 39 -28.19 5.69 9.11
CA ASN A 39 -27.58 5.23 7.85
C ASN A 39 -26.50 4.16 8.06
N CYS A 40 -26.35 3.65 9.29
CA CYS A 40 -25.35 2.64 9.59
C CYS A 40 -25.61 1.31 8.88
N PHE A 41 -24.56 0.63 8.50
CA PHE A 41 -24.64 -0.74 8.04
C PHE A 41 -24.91 -1.67 9.21
N THR A 42 -25.91 -2.53 9.04
CA THR A 42 -26.43 -3.42 10.10
C THR A 42 -26.11 -4.90 9.87
N ASP A 43 -25.76 -5.28 8.64
CA ASP A 43 -25.31 -6.63 8.32
C ASP A 43 -24.25 -6.63 7.22
N ILE A 44 -23.42 -7.67 7.22
CA ILE A 44 -22.33 -7.90 6.29
C ILE A 44 -22.26 -9.37 5.89
N THR A 45 -22.05 -9.63 4.62
CA THR A 45 -21.79 -10.97 4.07
C THR A 45 -20.41 -11.01 3.46
N PHE A 46 -19.50 -11.77 4.09
CA PHE A 46 -18.14 -11.94 3.57
C PHE A 46 -18.16 -12.80 2.30
N LEU A 47 -17.45 -12.34 1.28
CA LEU A 47 -17.27 -13.04 0.01
C LEU A 47 -15.96 -13.84 0.07
N ASP A 48 -16.05 -15.17 0.01
CA ASP A 48 -14.88 -16.04 0.01
C ASP A 48 -14.16 -15.97 -1.36
N LYS A 49 -12.87 -15.60 -1.34
CA LYS A 49 -12.01 -15.60 -2.54
C LYS A 49 -11.22 -16.92 -2.72
N ASP A 50 -11.73 -18.06 -2.23
CA ASP A 50 -10.97 -19.32 -2.21
C ASP A 50 -10.62 -19.90 -3.61
N ASN A 51 -11.10 -19.30 -4.71
CA ASN A 51 -10.96 -19.83 -6.07
C ASN A 51 -10.04 -19.01 -7.00
N GLU A 52 -9.33 -17.97 -6.53
CA GLU A 52 -8.37 -17.27 -7.38
C GLU A 52 -7.00 -17.98 -7.36
N PRO A 53 -6.40 -18.27 -8.55
CA PRO A 53 -5.09 -18.91 -8.62
C PRO A 53 -4.03 -18.02 -7.96
N LEU A 54 -3.18 -18.63 -7.14
CA LEU A 54 -2.03 -18.00 -6.52
C LEU A 54 -1.04 -17.53 -7.59
N THR A 55 -1.06 -16.27 -7.94
CA THR A 55 0.06 -15.65 -8.67
C THR A 55 1.24 -15.48 -7.71
N LEU A 56 2.48 -15.48 -8.24
CA LEU A 56 3.71 -15.32 -7.42
C LEU A 56 3.65 -14.02 -6.58
N ASP A 57 3.08 -12.95 -7.13
CA ASP A 57 2.83 -11.69 -6.42
C ASP A 57 1.66 -11.78 -5.43
N GLY A 58 0.70 -12.69 -5.67
CA GLY A 58 -0.47 -12.89 -4.82
C GLY A 58 -0.17 -13.62 -3.50
N LYS A 59 0.99 -14.28 -3.35
CA LYS A 59 1.36 -14.96 -2.10
C LYS A 59 1.60 -14.01 -0.93
N LEU A 60 1.93 -12.74 -1.20
CA LEU A 60 2.18 -11.72 -0.18
C LEU A 60 1.04 -10.71 -0.01
N SER A 61 0.00 -10.72 -0.88
CA SER A 61 -1.08 -9.74 -0.86
C SER A 61 -2.50 -10.34 -0.81
N LYS A 62 -2.68 -11.54 -0.24
CA LYS A 62 -4.02 -12.10 0.03
C LYS A 62 -4.61 -11.56 1.34
N LEU A 63 -4.76 -10.23 1.43
CA LEU A 63 -5.21 -9.56 2.65
C LEU A 63 -6.63 -9.04 2.60
N ASP A 64 -7.27 -9.17 1.47
CA ASP A 64 -8.52 -8.51 1.20
C ASP A 64 -9.66 -9.13 2.01
N ILE A 65 -10.37 -8.30 2.73
CA ILE A 65 -11.70 -8.60 3.25
C ILE A 65 -12.69 -8.02 2.26
N ARG A 66 -13.30 -8.88 1.46
CA ARG A 66 -14.34 -8.50 0.52
C ARG A 66 -15.70 -8.89 1.06
N ALA A 67 -16.65 -7.97 1.01
CA ALA A 67 -17.99 -8.23 1.56
C ALA A 67 -19.08 -7.41 0.87
N ASP A 68 -20.31 -7.92 0.96
CA ASP A 68 -21.54 -7.22 0.62
C ASP A 68 -22.20 -6.70 1.89
N LEU A 69 -22.63 -5.45 1.88
CA LEU A 69 -23.37 -4.81 2.97
C LEU A 69 -24.87 -4.92 2.75
N ASN A 70 -25.65 -4.67 3.80
CA ASN A 70 -27.12 -4.84 3.79
C ASN A 70 -27.87 -3.98 2.76
N ASP A 71 -27.28 -2.89 2.26
CA ASP A 71 -27.84 -2.06 1.17
C ASP A 71 -27.38 -2.49 -0.23
N GLY A 72 -26.54 -3.54 -0.32
CA GLY A 72 -25.93 -4.05 -1.53
C GLY A 72 -24.61 -3.38 -1.89
N THR A 73 -24.12 -2.43 -1.10
CA THR A 73 -22.78 -1.86 -1.27
C THR A 73 -21.72 -2.95 -1.12
N GLN A 74 -20.77 -3.01 -2.06
CA GLN A 74 -19.62 -3.89 -1.95
C GLN A 74 -18.43 -3.16 -1.35
N VAL A 75 -17.72 -3.80 -0.44
CA VAL A 75 -16.49 -3.24 0.13
C VAL A 75 -15.33 -4.20 -0.06
N ASP A 76 -14.15 -3.61 -0.25
CA ASP A 76 -12.87 -4.30 -0.26
C ASP A 76 -11.94 -3.56 0.72
N ILE A 77 -11.41 -4.28 1.72
CA ILE A 77 -10.52 -3.72 2.75
C ILE A 77 -9.15 -4.36 2.56
N GLU A 78 -8.19 -3.58 2.11
CA GLU A 78 -6.80 -4.00 1.94
C GLU A 78 -5.89 -3.42 3.02
N VAL A 79 -4.93 -4.22 3.49
CA VAL A 79 -3.85 -3.77 4.39
C VAL A 79 -2.53 -3.85 3.64
N GLN A 80 -1.77 -2.75 3.67
CA GLN A 80 -0.45 -2.70 3.07
C GLN A 80 0.57 -2.25 4.12
N VAL A 81 1.46 -3.17 4.47
CA VAL A 81 2.53 -2.87 5.45
C VAL A 81 3.78 -2.30 4.80
N CYS A 82 3.85 -2.32 3.48
CA CYS A 82 5.00 -1.99 2.69
C CYS A 82 4.75 -0.93 1.66
N PRO A 83 5.65 0.05 1.53
CA PRO A 83 5.55 1.06 0.50
C PRO A 83 5.48 0.43 -0.91
N PHE A 84 4.43 0.75 -1.63
CA PHE A 84 4.21 0.35 -3.00
C PHE A 84 3.85 1.58 -3.83
N LYS A 85 4.70 1.92 -4.81
CA LYS A 85 4.56 3.18 -5.58
C LYS A 85 3.28 3.28 -6.40
N LEU A 86 2.74 2.14 -6.83
CA LEU A 86 1.54 2.06 -7.67
C LEU A 86 0.29 1.72 -6.86
N MET A 87 0.18 2.26 -5.63
CA MET A 87 -0.95 1.97 -4.75
C MET A 87 -2.29 2.50 -5.30
N ALA A 88 -2.29 3.67 -5.93
CA ALA A 88 -3.50 4.25 -6.54
C ALA A 88 -4.00 3.39 -7.71
N GLU A 89 -3.10 3.00 -8.61
CA GLU A 89 -3.42 2.16 -9.77
C GLU A 89 -3.89 0.77 -9.31
N ARG A 90 -3.25 0.20 -8.30
CA ARG A 90 -3.63 -1.07 -7.70
C ARG A 90 -5.03 -0.99 -7.11
N SER A 91 -5.31 0.00 -6.27
CA SER A 91 -6.61 0.19 -5.64
C SER A 91 -7.71 0.41 -6.69
N LEU A 92 -7.45 1.24 -7.71
CA LEU A 92 -8.38 1.46 -8.81
C LEU A 92 -8.64 0.19 -9.62
N TYR A 93 -7.61 -0.63 -9.88
CA TYR A 93 -7.74 -1.91 -10.57
C TYR A 93 -8.65 -2.88 -9.81
N TYR A 94 -8.42 -3.10 -8.51
CA TYR A 94 -9.26 -3.99 -7.70
C TYR A 94 -10.68 -3.47 -7.53
N TRP A 95 -10.83 -2.16 -7.31
CA TRP A 95 -12.14 -1.52 -7.31
C TRP A 95 -12.89 -1.78 -8.63
N SER A 96 -12.25 -1.57 -9.78
CA SER A 96 -12.88 -1.75 -11.09
C SER A 96 -13.28 -3.21 -11.35
N LYS A 97 -12.43 -4.16 -10.93
CA LYS A 97 -12.72 -5.58 -10.99
C LYS A 97 -13.95 -5.92 -10.11
N MET A 98 -13.96 -5.49 -8.85
CA MET A 98 -15.09 -5.67 -7.95
C MET A 98 -16.38 -5.09 -8.52
N TYR A 99 -16.33 -3.90 -9.08
CA TYR A 99 -17.49 -3.23 -9.67
C TYR A 99 -17.98 -3.95 -10.93
N SER A 100 -17.10 -4.38 -11.82
CA SER A 100 -17.47 -5.08 -13.05
C SER A 100 -18.02 -6.50 -12.81
N GLU A 101 -17.54 -7.19 -11.78
CA GLU A 101 -18.00 -8.53 -11.40
C GLU A 101 -19.44 -8.57 -10.88
N GLN A 102 -20.04 -7.43 -10.56
CA GLN A 102 -21.46 -7.34 -10.16
C GLN A 102 -22.42 -7.65 -11.30
N LEU A 103 -21.99 -7.56 -12.56
CA LEU A 103 -22.84 -7.78 -13.72
C LEU A 103 -22.44 -9.05 -14.46
N GLU A 104 -23.41 -9.96 -14.59
CA GLU A 104 -23.34 -11.07 -15.54
C GLU A 104 -23.57 -10.56 -16.98
N LYS A 105 -23.12 -11.34 -17.96
CA LYS A 105 -23.32 -11.02 -19.37
C LYS A 105 -24.81 -10.83 -19.72
N GLY A 106 -25.16 -9.64 -20.17
CA GLY A 106 -26.53 -9.27 -20.56
C GLY A 106 -27.37 -8.71 -19.41
N ALA A 107 -26.81 -8.54 -18.21
CA ALA A 107 -27.52 -7.89 -17.10
C ALA A 107 -27.64 -6.37 -17.30
N GLU A 108 -28.65 -5.77 -16.70
CA GLU A 108 -28.91 -4.33 -16.79
C GLU A 108 -28.01 -3.52 -15.83
N TYR A 109 -27.47 -2.39 -16.28
CA TYR A 109 -26.61 -1.50 -15.46
C TYR A 109 -27.29 -0.99 -14.19
N LYS A 110 -28.64 -0.94 -14.13
CA LYS A 110 -29.37 -0.57 -12.91
C LYS A 110 -29.15 -1.49 -11.71
N LYS A 111 -28.61 -2.71 -11.95
CA LYS A 111 -28.26 -3.67 -10.90
C LYS A 111 -26.93 -3.35 -10.20
N LEU A 112 -26.11 -2.50 -10.83
CA LEU A 112 -24.84 -2.08 -10.21
C LEU A 112 -25.10 -1.37 -8.89
N LYS A 113 -24.32 -1.71 -7.90
CA LYS A 113 -24.31 -1.13 -6.57
C LYS A 113 -22.99 -0.38 -6.32
N LYS A 114 -23.00 0.48 -5.33
CA LYS A 114 -21.80 1.17 -4.87
C LYS A 114 -20.69 0.17 -4.55
N ALA A 115 -19.47 0.51 -4.91
CA ALA A 115 -18.26 -0.23 -4.57
C ALA A 115 -17.26 0.70 -3.86
N ILE A 116 -16.73 0.25 -2.72
CA ILE A 116 -15.84 1.01 -1.86
C ILE A 116 -14.54 0.22 -1.69
N ALA A 117 -13.40 0.84 -2.00
CA ALA A 117 -12.09 0.30 -1.66
C ALA A 117 -11.52 1.07 -0.47
N ILE A 118 -11.07 0.35 0.57
CA ILE A 118 -10.47 0.93 1.78
C ILE A 118 -9.06 0.36 1.91
N ASN A 119 -8.05 1.23 1.82
CA ASN A 119 -6.65 0.87 1.89
C ASN A 119 -6.06 1.36 3.22
N LEU A 120 -5.70 0.43 4.13
CA LEU A 120 -4.96 0.73 5.35
C LEU A 120 -3.46 0.66 5.06
N LEU A 121 -2.77 1.78 5.23
CA LEU A 121 -1.36 1.89 4.90
C LEU A 121 -0.52 2.10 6.18
N ALA A 122 0.49 1.23 6.38
CA ALA A 122 1.47 1.39 7.45
C ALA A 122 2.59 2.39 7.11
N PHE A 123 2.44 3.14 6.03
CA PHE A 123 3.44 4.09 5.50
C PHE A 123 2.74 5.32 4.92
N ASP A 124 3.49 6.43 4.79
CA ASP A 124 3.04 7.63 4.10
C ASP A 124 3.10 7.39 2.58
N TYR A 125 1.99 7.65 1.88
CA TYR A 125 1.84 7.45 0.45
C TYR A 125 1.49 8.74 -0.30
N LEU A 126 0.56 9.53 0.22
CA LEU A 126 0.08 10.77 -0.37
C LEU A 126 0.92 11.94 0.17
N GLU A 127 2.01 12.28 -0.50
CA GLU A 127 3.00 13.27 -0.02
C GLU A 127 2.40 14.65 0.19
N ASP A 128 1.44 15.07 -0.67
CA ASP A 128 0.81 16.39 -0.63
C ASP A 128 -0.35 16.49 0.36
N GLU A 129 -0.80 15.36 0.93
CA GLU A 129 -1.93 15.31 1.85
C GLU A 129 -1.43 15.17 3.30
N GLN A 130 -2.00 15.98 4.20
CA GLN A 130 -1.63 15.95 5.62
C GLN A 130 -2.57 15.10 6.46
N ASP A 131 -3.80 14.90 6.00
CA ASP A 131 -4.79 14.11 6.71
C ASP A 131 -4.48 12.61 6.59
N TRP A 132 -4.73 11.90 7.67
CA TRP A 132 -4.56 10.44 7.71
C TRP A 132 -5.65 9.69 6.92
N HIS A 133 -6.79 10.33 6.62
CA HIS A 133 -7.92 9.75 5.91
C HIS A 133 -8.28 10.58 4.68
N ASN A 134 -7.93 10.06 3.52
CA ASN A 134 -8.19 10.70 2.23
C ASN A 134 -9.21 9.89 1.43
N ILE A 135 -10.18 10.58 0.82
CA ILE A 135 -11.31 9.98 0.12
C ILE A 135 -11.34 10.49 -1.31
N TYR A 136 -11.34 9.56 -2.26
CA TYR A 136 -11.38 9.85 -3.69
C TYR A 136 -12.70 9.42 -4.32
N ASN A 137 -13.28 10.31 -5.12
CA ASN A 137 -14.50 10.12 -5.87
C ASN A 137 -14.32 10.58 -7.31
N LEU A 138 -15.23 10.19 -8.20
CA LEU A 138 -15.23 10.66 -9.59
C LEU A 138 -15.98 11.99 -9.70
N LEU A 139 -15.24 13.08 -9.96
CA LEU A 139 -15.76 14.44 -10.01
C LEU A 139 -15.57 15.08 -11.38
N ASN A 140 -16.48 16.00 -11.73
CA ASN A 140 -16.26 16.92 -12.85
C ASN A 140 -15.11 17.87 -12.51
N VAL A 141 -14.07 17.92 -13.34
CA VAL A 141 -12.85 18.69 -13.06
C VAL A 141 -13.05 20.23 -13.05
N LYS A 142 -14.20 20.72 -13.54
CA LYS A 142 -14.51 22.16 -13.56
C LYS A 142 -15.49 22.58 -12.47
N SER A 143 -16.54 21.79 -12.27
CA SER A 143 -17.61 22.11 -11.32
C SER A 143 -17.48 21.42 -9.98
N TYR A 144 -16.57 20.43 -9.88
CA TYR A 144 -16.39 19.53 -8.72
C TYR A 144 -17.65 18.73 -8.34
N ASN A 145 -18.66 18.72 -9.23
CA ASN A 145 -19.84 17.89 -8.99
C ASN A 145 -19.53 16.42 -9.17
N LYS A 146 -20.01 15.59 -8.24
CA LYS A 146 -19.86 14.14 -8.30
C LYS A 146 -20.63 13.59 -9.50
N LEU A 147 -20.00 12.72 -10.31
CA LEU A 147 -20.62 12.07 -11.45
C LEU A 147 -21.58 10.95 -11.00
N THR A 148 -21.18 10.19 -10.00
CA THR A 148 -21.92 9.05 -9.45
C THR A 148 -21.45 8.79 -8.02
N ASP A 149 -22.31 8.16 -7.21
CA ASP A 149 -21.96 7.70 -5.86
C ASP A 149 -21.38 6.28 -5.84
N HIS A 150 -21.24 5.65 -7.00
CA HIS A 150 -20.84 4.24 -7.09
C HIS A 150 -19.35 4.01 -6.83
N ILE A 151 -18.48 5.04 -6.94
CA ILE A 151 -17.04 4.91 -6.68
C ILE A 151 -16.63 5.70 -5.44
N GLU A 152 -15.92 5.02 -4.55
CA GLU A 152 -15.29 5.63 -3.39
C GLU A 152 -14.02 4.83 -3.04
N ILE A 153 -12.88 5.53 -2.96
CA ILE A 153 -11.59 4.92 -2.64
C ILE A 153 -11.01 5.69 -1.45
N HIS A 154 -10.73 4.96 -0.37
CA HIS A 154 -10.18 5.49 0.86
C HIS A 154 -8.72 5.08 1.01
N PHE A 155 -7.87 6.04 1.42
CA PHE A 155 -6.52 5.80 1.90
C PHE A 155 -6.45 6.23 3.37
N LEU A 156 -6.10 5.27 4.23
CA LEU A 156 -5.95 5.44 5.68
C LEU A 156 -4.48 5.30 6.02
N GLU A 157 -3.77 6.41 6.14
CA GLU A 157 -2.32 6.45 6.34
C GLU A 157 -2.00 6.50 7.84
N LEU A 158 -1.79 5.34 8.44
CA LEU A 158 -1.61 5.19 9.90
C LEU A 158 -0.46 6.03 10.49
N PRO A 159 0.67 6.27 9.78
CA PRO A 159 1.73 7.13 10.33
C PRO A 159 1.31 8.58 10.53
N LYS A 160 0.37 9.11 9.72
CA LYS A 160 -0.13 10.49 9.84
C LYS A 160 -1.12 10.68 11.00
N PHE A 161 -1.68 9.57 11.51
CA PHE A 161 -2.64 9.63 12.59
C PHE A 161 -1.98 9.97 13.92
N THR A 162 -2.57 10.94 14.63
CA THR A 162 -2.25 11.28 16.02
C THR A 162 -3.54 11.61 16.75
N LEU A 163 -3.77 10.93 17.85
CA LEU A 163 -4.95 11.14 18.67
C LEU A 163 -4.83 12.48 19.43
N LYS A 164 -5.83 13.34 19.28
CA LYS A 164 -5.85 14.68 19.89
C LYS A 164 -6.46 14.68 21.29
N ASP A 165 -7.53 13.93 21.51
CA ASP A 165 -8.25 13.86 22.80
C ASP A 165 -8.91 12.48 22.95
N MET A 166 -8.46 11.69 23.92
CA MET A 166 -9.01 10.35 24.20
C MET A 166 -10.48 10.39 24.68
N ARG A 167 -10.91 11.51 25.25
CA ARG A 167 -12.29 11.64 25.78
C ARG A 167 -13.34 11.94 24.73
N LYS A 168 -12.92 12.39 23.54
CA LYS A 168 -13.79 12.76 22.41
C LYS A 168 -13.42 11.99 21.14
N ILE A 169 -13.00 10.75 21.32
CA ILE A 169 -12.57 9.91 20.20
C ILE A 169 -13.76 9.45 19.36
N ARG A 170 -13.66 9.61 18.06
CA ARG A 170 -14.61 9.03 17.11
C ARG A 170 -14.31 7.55 16.91
N VAL A 171 -15.32 6.76 16.50
CA VAL A 171 -15.16 5.33 16.24
C VAL A 171 -14.05 5.05 15.19
N SER A 172 -13.97 5.88 14.14
CA SER A 172 -12.88 5.80 13.13
C SER A 172 -11.51 6.00 13.77
N GLU A 173 -11.36 7.01 14.60
CA GLU A 173 -10.10 7.32 15.29
C GLU A 173 -9.69 6.21 16.27
N ALA A 174 -10.66 5.60 16.94
CA ALA A 174 -10.44 4.47 17.85
C ALA A 174 -9.88 3.25 17.09
N TRP A 175 -10.44 2.94 15.93
CA TRP A 175 -9.94 1.86 15.07
C TRP A 175 -8.53 2.16 14.50
N ILE A 176 -8.28 3.40 14.08
CA ILE A 176 -6.97 3.80 13.59
C ILE A 176 -5.93 3.80 14.71
N ALA A 177 -6.29 4.26 15.92
CA ALA A 177 -5.42 4.14 17.08
C ALA A 177 -5.07 2.68 17.38
N TYR A 178 -6.05 1.77 17.34
CA TYR A 178 -5.85 0.35 17.53
C TYR A 178 -4.87 -0.25 16.51
N PHE A 179 -5.07 0.02 15.21
CA PHE A 179 -4.22 -0.54 14.15
C PHE A 179 -2.85 0.14 14.02
N SER A 180 -2.70 1.38 14.45
CA SER A 180 -1.44 2.13 14.30
C SER A 180 -0.28 1.55 15.11
N GLY A 181 -0.55 0.76 16.15
CA GLY A 181 0.46 0.22 17.06
C GLY A 181 1.21 1.29 17.88
N LYS A 182 0.74 2.55 17.87
CA LYS A 182 1.39 3.68 18.55
C LYS A 182 1.01 3.81 20.01
N TYR A 183 -0.10 3.19 20.41
CA TYR A 183 -0.70 3.35 21.75
C TYR A 183 -0.44 2.12 22.60
N SER A 184 -0.16 2.33 23.89
CA SER A 184 0.03 1.28 24.87
C SER A 184 -1.26 0.50 25.13
N LYS A 185 -1.16 -0.64 25.81
CA LYS A 185 -2.34 -1.43 26.18
C LYS A 185 -3.29 -0.63 27.09
N GLU A 186 -2.75 0.13 28.03
CA GLU A 186 -3.49 0.97 28.97
C GLU A 186 -4.26 2.08 28.22
N GLU A 187 -3.63 2.73 27.25
CA GLU A 187 -4.29 3.74 26.40
C GLU A 187 -5.40 3.13 25.55
N LEU A 188 -5.19 1.91 25.01
CA LEU A 188 -6.22 1.20 24.26
C LEU A 188 -7.38 0.75 25.16
N GLU A 189 -7.12 0.37 26.41
CA GLU A 189 -8.16 0.07 27.39
C GLU A 189 -8.98 1.33 27.74
N GLU A 190 -8.37 2.52 27.81
CA GLU A 190 -9.10 3.79 27.99
C GLU A 190 -10.01 4.08 26.77
N ILE A 191 -9.51 3.89 25.55
CA ILE A 191 -10.30 4.00 24.31
C ILE A 191 -11.45 2.99 24.31
N ALA A 192 -11.20 1.77 24.76
CA ALA A 192 -12.18 0.69 24.84
C ALA A 192 -13.35 1.00 25.78
N MET A 193 -13.18 1.88 26.79
CA MET A 193 -14.27 2.31 27.66
C MET A 193 -15.36 3.08 26.89
N THR A 194 -14.99 3.78 25.82
CA THR A 194 -15.92 4.59 25.01
C THR A 194 -16.36 3.87 23.73
N THR A 195 -15.58 2.87 23.28
CA THR A 195 -15.82 2.16 22.02
C THR A 195 -15.85 0.65 22.26
N PRO A 196 -17.05 0.05 22.51
CA PRO A 196 -17.17 -1.38 22.85
C PRO A 196 -16.51 -2.34 21.86
N ALA A 197 -16.51 -2.00 20.57
CA ALA A 197 -15.85 -2.80 19.53
C ALA A 197 -14.32 -2.88 19.72
N ILE A 198 -13.69 -1.82 20.22
CA ILE A 198 -12.25 -1.83 20.54
C ILE A 198 -11.98 -2.71 21.76
N LYS A 199 -12.88 -2.71 22.76
CA LYS A 199 -12.77 -3.63 23.89
C LYS A 199 -12.74 -5.09 23.42
N GLU A 200 -13.70 -5.47 22.57
CA GLU A 200 -13.77 -6.82 21.99
C GLU A 200 -12.52 -7.14 21.14
N ALA A 201 -11.99 -6.17 20.40
CA ALA A 201 -10.78 -6.35 19.61
C ALA A 201 -9.54 -6.59 20.49
N VAL A 202 -9.40 -5.88 21.61
CA VAL A 202 -8.32 -6.09 22.60
C VAL A 202 -8.46 -7.45 23.29
N GLU A 203 -9.65 -7.84 23.69
CA GLU A 203 -9.92 -9.17 24.26
C GLU A 203 -9.64 -10.30 23.27
N PHE A 204 -9.96 -10.09 22.00
CA PHE A 204 -9.60 -11.05 20.95
C PHE A 204 -8.09 -11.15 20.75
N GLU A 205 -7.35 -10.04 20.77
CA GLU A 205 -5.89 -10.03 20.68
C GLU A 205 -5.26 -10.88 21.79
N ASP A 206 -5.69 -10.69 23.05
CA ASP A 206 -5.22 -11.48 24.19
C ASP A 206 -5.49 -13.00 23.99
N THR A 207 -6.68 -13.35 23.52
CA THR A 207 -7.07 -14.74 23.24
C THR A 207 -6.24 -15.33 22.10
N PHE A 208 -6.03 -14.57 21.02
CA PHE A 208 -5.24 -14.95 19.86
C PHE A 208 -3.79 -15.24 20.25
N LEU A 209 -3.19 -14.37 21.06
CA LEU A 209 -1.80 -14.52 21.54
C LEU A 209 -1.62 -15.71 22.51
N GLN A 210 -2.65 -16.09 23.26
CA GLN A 210 -2.64 -17.26 24.13
C GLN A 210 -2.74 -18.58 23.36
N ASN A 211 -3.33 -18.56 22.17
CA ASN A 211 -3.45 -19.73 21.32
C ASN A 211 -2.11 -20.05 20.63
N LYS A 212 -1.45 -21.12 21.06
CA LYS A 212 -0.12 -21.51 20.56
C LYS A 212 -0.07 -21.76 19.05
N ILE A 213 -1.14 -22.26 18.44
CA ILE A 213 -1.22 -22.55 17.00
C ILE A 213 -1.32 -21.24 16.23
N GLU A 214 -2.20 -20.35 16.65
CA GLU A 214 -2.43 -19.03 16.04
C GLU A 214 -1.20 -18.15 16.15
N ARG A 215 -0.61 -18.09 17.35
CA ARG A 215 0.61 -17.35 17.62
C ARG A 215 1.77 -17.86 16.75
N ARG A 216 1.95 -19.16 16.61
CA ARG A 216 3.00 -19.74 15.75
C ARG A 216 2.78 -19.38 14.27
N ALA A 217 1.55 -19.46 13.79
CA ALA A 217 1.23 -19.08 12.42
C ALA A 217 1.52 -17.58 12.16
N TYR A 218 1.16 -16.71 13.12
CA TYR A 218 1.48 -15.28 13.11
C TYR A 218 3.00 -15.05 13.06
N GLU A 219 3.78 -15.68 13.94
CA GLU A 219 5.24 -15.55 14.00
C GLU A 219 5.91 -16.01 12.68
N GLN A 220 5.41 -17.09 12.07
CA GLN A 220 5.87 -17.56 10.76
C GLN A 220 5.57 -16.53 9.66
N ARG A 221 4.40 -15.90 9.69
CA ARG A 221 4.02 -14.88 8.72
C ARG A 221 4.87 -13.62 8.88
N GLU A 222 5.07 -13.14 10.10
CA GLU A 222 5.97 -12.01 10.40
C GLU A 222 7.41 -12.30 9.94
N LYS A 223 7.89 -13.53 10.13
CA LYS A 223 9.20 -13.95 9.64
C LYS A 223 9.24 -13.88 8.10
N ALA A 224 8.26 -14.44 7.41
CA ALA A 224 8.21 -14.43 5.95
C ALA A 224 8.19 -13.00 5.37
N ILE A 225 7.47 -12.09 6.02
CA ILE A 225 7.44 -10.68 5.66
C ILE A 225 8.82 -10.04 5.84
N ARG A 226 9.48 -10.24 6.98
CA ARG A 226 10.84 -9.72 7.23
C ARG A 226 11.87 -10.27 6.26
N ASP A 227 11.83 -11.58 5.98
CA ASP A 227 12.74 -12.23 5.03
C ASP A 227 12.56 -11.63 3.62
N TYR A 228 11.31 -11.44 3.17
CA TYR A 228 11.02 -10.79 1.90
C TYR A 228 11.61 -9.38 1.81
N TYR A 229 11.48 -8.56 2.87
CA TYR A 229 12.06 -7.21 2.87
C TYR A 229 13.58 -7.22 2.84
N SER A 230 14.18 -8.11 3.60
CA SER A 230 15.63 -8.26 3.58
C SER A 230 16.14 -8.58 2.18
N TYR A 231 15.47 -9.50 1.47
CA TYR A 231 15.81 -9.82 0.08
C TYR A 231 15.60 -8.62 -0.86
N MET A 232 14.46 -7.95 -0.76
CA MET A 232 14.17 -6.79 -1.63
C MET A 232 15.14 -5.63 -1.40
N SER A 233 15.54 -5.38 -0.14
CA SER A 233 16.54 -4.37 0.18
C SER A 233 17.90 -4.74 -0.41
N ALA A 234 18.35 -5.98 -0.27
CA ALA A 234 19.61 -6.46 -0.83
C ALA A 234 19.65 -6.33 -2.36
N PHE A 235 18.59 -6.75 -3.05
CA PHE A 235 18.49 -6.59 -4.51
C PHE A 235 18.51 -5.12 -4.96
N LYS A 236 17.84 -4.25 -4.19
CA LYS A 236 17.86 -2.82 -4.49
C LYS A 236 19.26 -2.21 -4.33
N GLU A 237 19.97 -2.57 -3.27
CA GLU A 237 21.33 -2.11 -3.02
C GLU A 237 22.29 -2.60 -4.11
N GLU A 238 22.24 -3.89 -4.46
CA GLU A 238 23.04 -4.46 -5.54
C GLU A 238 22.75 -3.78 -6.89
N GLY A 239 21.47 -3.58 -7.23
CA GLY A 239 21.09 -2.87 -8.46
C GLY A 239 21.56 -1.42 -8.50
N LEU A 240 21.55 -0.72 -7.35
CA LEU A 240 22.04 0.65 -7.23
C LEU A 240 23.57 0.70 -7.42
N GLU A 241 24.30 -0.23 -6.80
CA GLU A 241 25.75 -0.31 -6.91
C GLU A 241 26.18 -0.61 -8.35
N GLN A 242 25.54 -1.60 -9.01
CA GLN A 242 25.78 -1.90 -10.41
C GLN A 242 25.48 -0.71 -11.33
N GLY A 243 24.33 -0.07 -11.16
CA GLY A 243 23.95 1.11 -11.94
C GLY A 243 24.90 2.30 -11.73
N LEU A 244 25.40 2.51 -10.51
CA LEU A 244 26.41 3.53 -10.22
C LEU A 244 27.73 3.24 -10.92
N GLN A 245 28.22 2.00 -10.84
CA GLN A 245 29.46 1.57 -11.49
C GLN A 245 29.40 1.69 -13.01
N GLU A 246 28.29 1.27 -13.61
CA GLU A 246 28.04 1.46 -15.05
C GLU A 246 27.99 2.94 -15.42
N GLY A 247 27.27 3.75 -14.63
CA GLY A 247 27.16 5.20 -14.83
C GLY A 247 28.52 5.91 -14.79
N ILE A 248 29.38 5.56 -13.83
CA ILE A 248 30.75 6.09 -13.73
C ILE A 248 31.57 5.71 -14.96
N THR A 249 31.50 4.43 -15.36
CA THR A 249 32.25 3.91 -16.51
C THR A 249 31.83 4.62 -17.82
N LEU A 250 30.53 4.75 -18.04
CA LEU A 250 29.97 5.47 -19.20
C LEU A 250 30.30 6.96 -19.18
N GLY A 251 30.24 7.58 -18.00
CA GLY A 251 30.59 8.99 -17.79
C GLY A 251 32.07 9.26 -18.10
N MET A 252 32.98 8.43 -17.60
CA MET A 252 34.41 8.51 -17.89
C MET A 252 34.69 8.33 -19.40
N LYS A 253 34.04 7.34 -20.04
CA LYS A 253 34.20 7.14 -21.49
C LYS A 253 33.75 8.36 -22.30
N LYS A 254 32.59 8.95 -21.95
CA LYS A 254 32.09 10.18 -22.61
C LYS A 254 33.04 11.37 -22.39
N ALA A 255 33.53 11.55 -21.17
CA ALA A 255 34.48 12.62 -20.84
C ALA A 255 35.76 12.46 -21.63
N ASN A 256 36.34 11.25 -21.71
CA ASN A 256 37.56 10.97 -22.47
C ASN A 256 37.36 11.20 -23.98
N ILE A 257 36.21 10.82 -24.55
CA ILE A 257 35.86 11.11 -25.96
C ILE A 257 35.78 12.62 -26.19
N ASN A 258 35.10 13.37 -25.33
CA ASN A 258 35.03 14.86 -25.45
C ASN A 258 36.39 15.51 -25.33
N THR A 259 37.21 15.05 -24.41
CA THR A 259 38.59 15.52 -24.26
C THR A 259 39.42 15.25 -25.53
N ALA A 260 39.33 14.02 -26.08
CA ALA A 260 40.01 13.67 -27.35
C ALA A 260 39.55 14.55 -28.50
N ILE A 261 38.25 14.82 -28.63
CA ILE A 261 37.70 15.73 -29.65
C ILE A 261 38.29 17.14 -29.54
N ASN A 262 38.36 17.66 -28.30
CA ASN A 262 38.87 19.00 -28.05
C ASN A 262 40.40 19.08 -28.35
N LEU A 263 41.17 18.07 -27.93
CA LEU A 263 42.59 17.97 -28.25
C LEU A 263 42.89 17.84 -29.73
N LEU A 264 42.07 17.05 -30.46
CA LEU A 264 42.16 16.95 -31.94
C LEU A 264 41.94 18.31 -32.60
N LYS A 265 40.92 19.08 -32.14
CA LYS A 265 40.67 20.44 -32.67
C LYS A 265 41.83 21.43 -32.37
N LEU A 266 42.56 21.22 -31.29
CA LEU A 266 43.76 22.02 -30.97
C LEU A 266 45.01 21.53 -31.68
N GLY A 267 44.96 20.51 -32.50
CA GLY A 267 46.09 20.01 -33.30
C GLY A 267 47.09 19.17 -32.50
N VAL A 268 46.67 18.62 -31.35
CA VAL A 268 47.53 17.71 -30.55
C VAL A 268 47.71 16.39 -31.30
N ASP A 269 48.91 15.81 -31.24
CA ASP A 269 49.20 14.53 -31.92
C ASP A 269 48.43 13.33 -31.28
N VAL A 270 48.18 12.33 -32.09
CA VAL A 270 47.34 11.15 -31.71
C VAL A 270 47.94 10.39 -30.51
N ASP A 271 49.29 10.24 -30.47
CA ASP A 271 49.95 9.46 -29.41
C ASP A 271 49.81 10.14 -28.05
N THR A 272 49.87 11.47 -28.02
CA THR A 272 49.63 12.27 -26.81
C THR A 272 48.16 12.16 -26.35
N ILE A 273 47.20 12.19 -27.29
CA ILE A 273 45.78 12.03 -26.98
C ILE A 273 45.47 10.62 -26.43
N VAL A 274 46.05 9.56 -27.00
CA VAL A 274 45.98 8.20 -26.50
C VAL A 274 46.44 8.13 -25.04
N LYS A 275 47.64 8.68 -24.74
CA LYS A 275 48.21 8.66 -23.39
C LYS A 275 47.37 9.47 -22.40
N GLY A 276 46.77 10.58 -22.81
CA GLY A 276 45.98 11.45 -21.97
C GLY A 276 44.55 10.99 -21.71
N THR A 277 43.96 10.26 -22.64
CA THR A 277 42.55 9.85 -22.56
C THR A 277 42.33 8.37 -22.33
N GLY A 278 43.35 7.53 -22.57
CA GLY A 278 43.22 6.08 -22.50
C GLY A 278 42.36 5.43 -23.64
N LEU A 279 41.97 6.25 -24.63
CA LEU A 279 41.25 5.74 -25.80
C LEU A 279 42.22 5.02 -26.76
N SER A 280 41.70 4.05 -27.52
CA SER A 280 42.54 3.38 -28.52
C SER A 280 42.87 4.30 -29.71
N ILE A 281 44.01 4.02 -30.40
CA ILE A 281 44.39 4.75 -31.61
C ILE A 281 43.24 4.69 -32.63
N GLN A 282 42.58 3.52 -32.79
CA GLN A 282 41.48 3.33 -33.70
C GLN A 282 40.28 4.24 -33.38
N ASP A 283 39.95 4.38 -32.09
CA ASP A 283 38.87 5.27 -31.64
C ASP A 283 39.19 6.74 -31.97
N ILE A 284 40.42 7.17 -31.74
CA ILE A 284 40.85 8.55 -32.01
C ILE A 284 40.87 8.86 -33.50
N GLU A 285 41.35 7.93 -34.35
CA GLU A 285 41.31 8.12 -35.80
C GLU A 285 39.84 8.15 -36.32
N ALA A 286 38.95 7.33 -35.77
CA ALA A 286 37.52 7.43 -36.06
C ALA A 286 36.89 8.75 -35.69
N LEU A 287 37.28 9.33 -34.52
CA LEU A 287 36.86 10.67 -34.13
C LEU A 287 37.39 11.76 -35.05
N LYS A 288 38.65 11.65 -35.50
CA LYS A 288 39.28 12.60 -36.39
C LYS A 288 38.57 12.67 -37.75
N ILE A 289 38.08 11.53 -38.27
CA ILE A 289 37.27 11.50 -39.48
C ILE A 289 35.93 12.21 -39.33
N LYS A 290 35.31 12.10 -38.15
CA LYS A 290 34.01 12.73 -37.84
C LYS A 290 34.10 14.26 -37.59
N ILE A 291 35.26 14.79 -37.29
CA ILE A 291 35.47 16.22 -37.00
C ILE A 291 35.84 17.02 -38.27
N LYS A 292 36.29 16.32 -39.32
CA LYS A 292 36.51 16.91 -40.64
C LYS A 292 35.17 17.10 -41.37
#